data_589212ea6b06b5a631e65f6297f8844a
#
_entry.id   589212ea6b06b5a631e65f6297f8844a
#
_cell.length_a   1.000
_cell.length_b   1.000
_cell.length_c   1.000
_cell.angle_alpha   90.00
_cell.angle_beta   90.00
_cell.angle_gamma   90.00
#
_symmetry.space_group_name_H-M   'P 1'
#
loop_
_entity.id
_entity.type
_entity.pdbx_description
1 polymer ?
#
loop_
_entity_poly.entity_id
_entity_poly.type
_entity_poly.pdbx_seq_one_letter_code
_entity_poly.pdbx_strand_id
1 'polypeptide(L)'
;MVLRGYIACICEGNAEHAVMDLLLENDKLIFREGDLLDGKIIRCRDGKTFEQRYLRKGFSNTITILRILDSRREKFRLSKGYIDKIDVINIITAPEIEMLMICNEQKYNAFKKSGKKPSEYCKTDLGFSNVKSYDFVKNYFKDVDKLLMSIHEYRRLSKIPKGE
;
A
#
# COMPACT_ATOMS: atom_id res chain seq x y z
N MET A 1 -11.73 11.01 6.79
CA MET A 1 -11.10 11.36 5.49
C MET A 1 -12.20 11.41 4.44
N VAL A 2 -12.33 12.52 3.71
CA VAL A 2 -13.33 12.67 2.63
C VAL A 2 -12.56 12.63 1.32
N LEU A 3 -12.87 11.65 0.47
CA LEU A 3 -12.33 11.54 -0.89
C LEU A 3 -13.26 12.29 -1.84
N ARG A 4 -12.71 13.12 -2.73
CA ARG A 4 -13.50 13.93 -3.67
C ARG A 4 -13.11 13.59 -5.11
N GLY A 5 -14.11 13.45 -5.96
CA GLY A 5 -13.91 13.17 -7.38
C GLY A 5 -13.30 11.80 -7.65
N TYR A 6 -12.51 11.70 -8.71
CA TYR A 6 -11.77 10.48 -9.01
C TYR A 6 -10.61 10.26 -8.06
N ILE A 7 -10.32 9.00 -7.74
CA ILE A 7 -9.25 8.60 -6.85
C ILE A 7 -8.10 8.05 -7.67
N ALA A 8 -6.93 8.66 -7.57
CA ALA A 8 -5.69 8.09 -8.07
C ALA A 8 -4.97 7.40 -6.92
N CYS A 9 -5.23 6.12 -6.71
CA CYS A 9 -4.52 5.32 -5.72
C CYS A 9 -3.17 4.88 -6.28
N ILE A 10 -2.08 5.39 -5.71
CA ILE A 10 -0.72 5.22 -6.21
C ILE A 10 0.11 4.40 -5.23
N CYS A 11 0.67 3.30 -5.70
CA CYS A 11 1.64 2.48 -4.99
C CYS A 11 3.01 2.59 -5.67
N GLU A 12 4.09 2.56 -4.90
CA GLU A 12 5.45 2.59 -5.41
C GLU A 12 6.06 1.21 -5.57
N GLY A 13 5.83 0.35 -4.58
CA GLY A 13 6.33 -1.00 -4.54
C GLY A 13 5.36 -2.04 -5.11
N ASN A 14 5.89 -3.21 -5.41
CA ASN A 14 5.08 -4.33 -5.90
C ASN A 14 4.22 -4.95 -4.80
N ALA A 15 4.74 -5.00 -3.57
CA ALA A 15 4.03 -5.57 -2.44
C ALA A 15 2.80 -4.74 -2.06
N GLU A 16 2.98 -3.40 -1.94
CA GLU A 16 1.89 -2.47 -1.67
C GLU A 16 0.83 -2.52 -2.77
N HIS A 17 1.25 -2.61 -4.04
CA HIS A 17 0.34 -2.76 -5.16
C HIS A 17 -0.49 -4.05 -5.04
N ALA A 18 0.14 -5.18 -4.77
CA ALA A 18 -0.54 -6.45 -4.58
C ALA A 18 -1.54 -6.43 -3.42
N VAL A 19 -1.16 -5.81 -2.29
CA VAL A 19 -2.05 -5.64 -1.13
C VAL A 19 -3.25 -4.78 -1.49
N MET A 20 -3.04 -3.65 -2.16
CA MET A 20 -4.13 -2.75 -2.54
C MET A 20 -5.07 -3.39 -3.57
N ASP A 21 -4.55 -4.16 -4.53
CA ASP A 21 -5.39 -4.92 -5.46
C ASP A 21 -6.21 -6.01 -4.74
N LEU A 22 -5.62 -6.74 -3.79
CA LEU A 22 -6.36 -7.71 -2.99
C LEU A 22 -7.50 -7.06 -2.21
N LEU A 23 -7.25 -5.91 -1.60
CA LEU A 23 -8.27 -5.18 -0.84
C LEU A 23 -9.36 -4.61 -1.76
N LEU A 24 -9.00 -4.11 -2.95
CA LEU A 24 -9.93 -3.59 -3.95
C LEU A 24 -10.86 -4.70 -4.48
N GLU A 25 -10.28 -5.81 -4.94
CA GLU A 25 -10.99 -6.96 -5.49
C GLU A 25 -11.99 -7.61 -4.49
N ASN A 26 -11.75 -7.42 -3.21
CA ASN A 26 -12.59 -7.97 -2.14
C ASN A 26 -13.46 -6.91 -1.43
N ASP A 27 -13.65 -5.73 -2.02
CA ASP A 27 -14.47 -4.62 -1.44
C ASP A 27 -14.06 -4.25 0.00
N LYS A 28 -12.76 -4.27 0.32
CA LYS A 28 -12.22 -3.94 1.65
C LYS A 28 -11.68 -2.49 1.73
N LEU A 29 -11.80 -1.71 0.67
CA LEU A 29 -11.43 -0.31 0.62
C LEU A 29 -12.67 0.59 0.76
N ILE A 30 -12.44 1.86 1.12
CA ILE A 30 -13.50 2.89 1.21
C ILE A 30 -13.92 3.45 -0.17
N PHE A 31 -13.35 2.92 -1.24
CA PHE A 31 -13.63 3.24 -2.64
C PHE A 31 -13.63 1.95 -3.47
N ARG A 32 -14.20 2.02 -4.65
CA ARG A 32 -14.33 0.90 -5.59
C ARG A 32 -13.60 1.19 -6.90
N GLU A 33 -13.49 0.18 -7.75
CA GLU A 33 -12.88 0.29 -9.08
C GLU A 33 -13.46 1.46 -9.90
N GLY A 34 -14.78 1.66 -9.87
CA GLY A 34 -15.45 2.75 -10.58
C GLY A 34 -15.10 4.16 -10.08
N ASP A 35 -14.55 4.28 -8.88
CA ASP A 35 -14.09 5.57 -8.33
C ASP A 35 -12.66 5.89 -8.75
N LEU A 36 -11.92 4.90 -9.30
CA LEU A 36 -10.51 5.05 -9.66
C LEU A 36 -10.34 5.80 -10.98
N LEU A 37 -9.36 6.70 -11.02
CA LEU A 37 -9.02 7.53 -12.19
C LEU A 37 -8.74 6.73 -13.47
N ASP A 38 -8.16 5.54 -13.34
CA ASP A 38 -7.81 4.64 -14.47
C ASP A 38 -8.43 3.24 -14.28
N GLY A 39 -9.47 3.13 -13.45
CA GLY A 39 -10.14 1.86 -13.12
C GLY A 39 -9.24 0.85 -12.41
N LYS A 40 -8.06 1.25 -11.92
CA LYS A 40 -7.08 0.37 -11.28
C LYS A 40 -6.15 1.11 -10.34
N ILE A 41 -5.45 0.37 -9.48
CA ILE A 41 -4.34 0.89 -8.69
C ILE A 41 -3.17 1.24 -9.61
N ILE A 42 -2.58 2.41 -9.41
CA ILE A 42 -1.55 2.97 -10.30
C ILE A 42 -0.16 2.73 -9.70
N ARG A 43 0.79 2.31 -10.52
CA ARG A 43 2.21 2.32 -10.18
C ARG A 43 2.87 3.59 -10.69
N CYS A 44 3.24 4.47 -9.76
CA CYS A 44 3.95 5.70 -10.10
C CYS A 44 4.81 6.15 -8.91
N ARG A 45 6.02 6.63 -9.17
CA ARG A 45 6.94 7.08 -8.12
C ARG A 45 6.99 8.60 -7.96
N ASP A 46 6.76 9.35 -9.04
CA ASP A 46 6.94 10.79 -9.03
C ASP A 46 5.78 11.55 -9.69
N GLY A 47 5.57 12.79 -9.24
CA GLY A 47 4.48 13.64 -9.70
C GLY A 47 4.56 14.01 -11.16
N LYS A 48 5.76 14.22 -11.71
CA LYS A 48 5.94 14.60 -13.12
C LYS A 48 5.48 13.48 -14.07
N THR A 49 5.86 12.24 -13.78
CA THR A 49 5.40 11.07 -14.53
C THR A 49 3.88 10.90 -14.42
N PHE A 50 3.32 11.13 -13.23
CA PHE A 50 1.88 11.10 -13.02
C PHE A 50 1.16 12.16 -13.85
N GLU A 51 1.61 13.42 -13.81
CA GLU A 51 1.05 14.50 -14.62
C GLU A 51 1.07 14.17 -16.12
N GLN A 52 2.20 13.68 -16.61
CA GLN A 52 2.37 13.35 -18.03
C GLN A 52 1.38 12.28 -18.51
N ARG A 53 1.12 11.28 -17.67
CA ARG A 53 0.27 10.14 -18.04
C ARG A 53 -1.21 10.41 -17.86
N TYR A 54 -1.58 11.12 -16.80
CA TYR A 54 -2.97 11.18 -16.34
C TYR A 54 -3.59 12.58 -16.36
N LEU A 55 -2.80 13.66 -16.30
CA LEU A 55 -3.35 15.02 -16.18
C LEU A 55 -3.33 15.83 -17.48
N ARG A 56 -2.56 15.43 -18.46
CA ARG A 56 -2.43 16.19 -19.73
C ARG A 56 -3.69 16.22 -20.59
N LYS A 57 -4.59 15.28 -20.43
CA LYS A 57 -5.80 15.18 -21.28
C LYS A 57 -6.93 16.11 -20.85
N GLY A 58 -6.72 16.95 -19.85
CA GLY A 58 -7.77 17.75 -19.26
C GLY A 58 -8.81 16.89 -18.55
N PHE A 59 -9.21 17.26 -17.37
CA PHE A 59 -10.29 16.60 -16.64
C PHE A 59 -11.18 17.67 -16.01
N SER A 60 -12.48 17.45 -16.09
CA SER A 60 -13.48 18.36 -15.54
C SER A 60 -13.77 18.11 -14.06
N ASN A 61 -13.39 16.94 -13.54
CA ASN A 61 -13.67 16.51 -12.17
C ASN A 61 -12.47 16.74 -11.26
N THR A 62 -12.73 16.88 -9.97
CA THR A 62 -11.66 16.87 -8.95
C THR A 62 -11.00 15.50 -8.88
N ILE A 63 -9.72 15.48 -8.51
CA ILE A 63 -8.95 14.26 -8.31
C ILE A 63 -8.36 14.29 -6.90
N THR A 64 -8.50 13.18 -6.19
CA THR A 64 -7.76 12.93 -4.94
C THR A 64 -6.69 11.90 -5.20
N ILE A 65 -5.44 12.24 -4.95
CA ILE A 65 -4.31 11.30 -5.03
C ILE A 65 -4.09 10.67 -3.65
N LEU A 66 -4.25 9.35 -3.58
CA LEU A 66 -3.86 8.56 -2.41
C LEU A 66 -2.53 7.90 -2.70
N ARG A 67 -1.49 8.30 -1.98
CA ARG A 67 -0.17 7.66 -2.09
C ARG A 67 0.02 6.67 -0.97
N ILE A 68 0.23 5.41 -1.34
CA ILE A 68 0.52 4.32 -0.43
C ILE A 68 2.04 4.15 -0.38
N LEU A 69 2.63 4.45 0.78
CA LEU A 69 4.08 4.60 0.95
C LEU A 69 4.60 3.66 2.03
N ASP A 70 5.80 3.14 1.84
CA ASP A 70 6.54 2.41 2.87
C ASP A 70 7.36 3.36 3.78
N SER A 71 7.59 4.60 3.33
CA SER A 71 8.35 5.59 4.10
C SER A 71 7.88 7.03 3.87
N ARG A 72 8.18 7.91 4.87
CA ARG A 72 7.88 9.36 4.79
C ARG A 72 8.87 10.14 3.90
N ARG A 73 9.92 9.51 3.39
CA ARG A 73 11.05 10.21 2.74
C ARG A 73 10.82 10.56 1.27
N GLU A 74 9.76 10.06 0.67
CA GLU A 74 9.55 10.20 -0.75
C GLU A 74 8.90 11.51 -1.14
N LYS A 75 9.48 12.15 -2.15
CA LYS A 75 9.01 13.44 -2.65
C LYS A 75 8.14 13.24 -3.88
N PHE A 76 6.85 13.53 -3.72
CA PHE A 76 5.91 13.62 -4.82
C PHE A 76 5.46 15.06 -4.97
N ARG A 77 5.88 15.73 -6.03
CA ARG A 77 5.56 17.12 -6.27
C ARG A 77 4.82 17.27 -7.59
N LEU A 78 3.65 17.87 -7.52
CA LEU A 78 2.92 18.33 -8.68
C LEU A 78 3.42 19.73 -9.09
N SER A 79 3.31 20.05 -10.39
CA SER A 79 3.60 21.39 -10.89
C SER A 79 2.58 22.40 -10.36
N LYS A 80 2.95 23.69 -10.39
CA LYS A 80 2.11 24.79 -9.88
C LYS A 80 0.70 24.79 -10.46
N GLY A 81 0.52 24.34 -11.69
CA GLY A 81 -0.80 24.30 -12.33
C GLY A 81 -1.78 23.28 -11.74
N TYR A 82 -1.28 22.30 -10.98
CA TYR A 82 -2.08 21.22 -10.40
C TYR A 82 -2.09 21.21 -8.88
N ILE A 83 -1.07 21.78 -8.22
CA ILE A 83 -0.90 21.69 -6.76
C ILE A 83 -2.10 22.24 -5.97
N ASP A 84 -2.77 23.27 -6.49
CA ASP A 84 -3.92 23.90 -5.86
C ASP A 84 -5.27 23.25 -6.24
N LYS A 85 -5.25 22.28 -7.15
CA LYS A 85 -6.47 21.64 -7.70
C LYS A 85 -6.62 20.18 -7.32
N ILE A 86 -5.57 19.56 -6.81
CA ILE A 86 -5.49 18.14 -6.53
C ILE A 86 -5.07 17.91 -5.10
N ASP A 87 -5.92 17.24 -4.34
CA ASP A 87 -5.60 16.82 -2.97
C ASP A 87 -4.65 15.63 -3.02
N VAL A 88 -3.49 15.75 -2.34
CA VAL A 88 -2.53 14.64 -2.20
C VAL A 88 -2.51 14.17 -0.75
N ILE A 89 -2.93 12.94 -0.54
CA ILE A 89 -2.98 12.29 0.77
C ILE A 89 -1.93 11.18 0.80
N ASN A 90 -1.00 11.28 1.74
CA ASN A 90 0.02 10.25 1.95
C ASN A 90 -0.45 9.28 3.05
N ILE A 91 -0.52 8.01 2.71
CA ILE A 91 -0.83 6.92 3.64
C ILE A 91 0.45 6.12 3.82
N ILE A 92 1.01 6.19 5.02
CA ILE A 92 2.20 5.42 5.36
C ILE A 92 1.74 4.04 5.78
N THR A 93 2.17 3.03 5.03
CA THR A 93 1.90 1.63 5.39
C THR A 93 2.92 1.16 6.42
N ALA A 94 2.43 0.81 7.58
CA ALA A 94 3.14 0.02 8.56
C ALA A 94 2.24 -1.16 8.94
N PRO A 95 2.74 -2.35 8.88
CA PRO A 95 4.13 -2.80 8.75
C PRO A 95 4.59 -3.02 7.30
N GLU A 96 5.92 -3.26 7.15
CA GLU A 96 6.44 -3.89 5.93
C GLU A 96 5.78 -5.25 5.69
N ILE A 97 5.64 -5.65 4.43
CA ILE A 97 4.93 -6.89 4.03
C ILE A 97 5.47 -8.15 4.74
N GLU A 98 6.77 -8.19 5.00
CA GLU A 98 7.43 -9.29 5.72
C GLU A 98 6.87 -9.46 7.14
N MET A 99 6.54 -8.36 7.80
CA MET A 99 5.96 -8.42 9.15
C MET A 99 4.54 -9.01 9.13
N LEU A 100 3.77 -8.75 8.07
CA LEU A 100 2.46 -9.37 7.90
C LEU A 100 2.58 -10.89 7.74
N MET A 101 3.58 -11.34 6.98
CA MET A 101 3.86 -12.76 6.83
C MET A 101 4.31 -13.40 8.15
N ILE A 102 5.22 -12.76 8.88
CA ILE A 102 5.68 -13.22 10.20
C ILE A 102 4.51 -13.34 11.19
N CYS A 103 3.56 -12.39 11.16
CA CYS A 103 2.35 -12.43 11.97
C CYS A 103 1.41 -13.56 11.54
N ASN A 104 1.18 -13.73 10.22
CA ASN A 104 0.35 -14.80 9.68
C ASN A 104 0.86 -16.19 10.07
N GLU A 105 2.18 -16.38 10.06
CA GLU A 105 2.85 -17.61 10.50
C GLU A 105 2.95 -17.75 12.03
N GLN A 106 2.37 -16.83 12.79
CA GLN A 106 2.41 -16.81 14.27
C GLN A 106 3.84 -16.81 14.84
N LYS A 107 4.80 -16.23 14.12
CA LYS A 107 6.24 -16.25 14.46
C LYS A 107 6.75 -14.93 15.04
N TYR A 108 5.89 -13.96 15.36
CA TYR A 108 6.30 -12.65 15.84
C TYR A 108 7.25 -12.71 17.05
N ASN A 109 6.94 -13.52 18.05
CA ASN A 109 7.79 -13.64 19.25
C ASN A 109 9.15 -14.30 18.95
N ALA A 110 9.18 -15.31 18.09
CA ALA A 110 10.41 -15.95 17.62
C ALA A 110 11.26 -14.97 16.80
N PHE A 111 10.62 -14.23 15.91
CA PHE A 111 11.27 -13.14 15.16
C PHE A 111 11.91 -12.10 16.08
N LYS A 112 11.18 -11.59 17.08
CA LYS A 112 11.71 -10.61 18.05
C LYS A 112 12.94 -11.12 18.82
N LYS A 113 12.98 -12.41 19.14
CA LYS A 113 14.12 -13.04 19.82
C LYS A 113 15.32 -13.29 18.89
N SER A 114 15.09 -13.39 17.58
CA SER A 114 16.16 -13.72 16.61
C SER A 114 17.15 -12.58 16.37
N GLY A 115 16.75 -11.32 16.63
CA GLY A 115 17.55 -10.14 16.32
C GLY A 115 17.72 -9.86 14.82
N LYS A 116 17.10 -10.66 13.95
CA LYS A 116 17.17 -10.53 12.48
C LYS A 116 16.30 -9.39 11.97
N LYS A 117 16.62 -8.91 10.76
CA LYS A 117 15.71 -8.04 10.01
C LYS A 117 14.50 -8.85 9.48
N PRO A 118 13.32 -8.24 9.27
CA PRO A 118 12.13 -8.97 8.78
C PRO A 118 12.40 -9.74 7.49
N SER A 119 13.06 -9.12 6.51
CA SER A 119 13.39 -9.73 5.23
C SER A 119 14.33 -10.94 5.35
N GLU A 120 15.30 -10.85 6.26
CA GLU A 120 16.22 -11.95 6.55
C GLU A 120 15.47 -13.11 7.21
N TYR A 121 14.64 -12.83 8.21
CA TYR A 121 13.85 -13.84 8.91
C TYR A 121 12.90 -14.56 7.95
N CYS A 122 12.20 -13.85 7.08
CA CYS A 122 11.36 -14.47 6.06
C CYS A 122 12.15 -15.44 5.17
N LYS A 123 13.36 -15.05 4.78
CA LYS A 123 14.21 -15.88 3.92
C LYS A 123 14.78 -17.10 4.63
N THR A 124 15.32 -16.93 5.84
CA THR A 124 16.10 -17.99 6.50
C THR A 124 15.27 -18.90 7.41
N ASP A 125 14.27 -18.35 8.07
CA ASP A 125 13.48 -19.08 9.09
C ASP A 125 12.11 -19.53 8.56
N LEU A 126 11.51 -18.74 7.62
CA LEU A 126 10.25 -19.11 6.99
C LEU A 126 10.43 -19.76 5.60
N GLY A 127 11.64 -19.68 5.04
CA GLY A 127 11.94 -20.25 3.71
C GLY A 127 11.27 -19.49 2.55
N PHE A 128 10.85 -18.25 2.77
CA PHE A 128 10.18 -17.46 1.74
C PHE A 128 11.19 -16.68 0.89
N SER A 129 11.08 -16.81 -0.43
CA SER A 129 11.84 -16.02 -1.39
C SER A 129 10.92 -15.03 -2.11
N ASN A 130 11.51 -13.91 -2.56
CA ASN A 130 10.79 -12.90 -3.36
C ASN A 130 9.53 -12.32 -2.69
N VAL A 131 9.52 -12.23 -1.36
CA VAL A 131 8.37 -11.81 -0.55
C VAL A 131 7.79 -10.44 -0.93
N LYS A 132 8.58 -9.58 -1.60
CA LYS A 132 8.13 -8.26 -2.09
C LYS A 132 7.63 -8.30 -3.55
N SER A 133 7.61 -9.46 -4.21
CA SER A 133 7.05 -9.53 -5.56
C SER A 133 5.51 -9.51 -5.52
N TYR A 134 4.92 -8.91 -6.55
CA TYR A 134 3.47 -8.82 -6.69
C TYR A 134 2.82 -10.21 -6.64
N ASP A 135 3.31 -11.13 -7.47
CA ASP A 135 2.74 -12.49 -7.58
C ASP A 135 2.85 -13.28 -6.29
N PHE A 136 3.98 -13.17 -5.58
CA PHE A 136 4.13 -13.84 -4.29
C PHE A 136 3.10 -13.34 -3.28
N VAL A 137 2.94 -12.02 -3.13
CA VAL A 137 2.00 -11.42 -2.18
C VAL A 137 0.55 -11.78 -2.53
N LYS A 138 0.17 -11.70 -3.81
CA LYS A 138 -1.17 -12.07 -4.29
C LYS A 138 -1.49 -13.55 -4.00
N ASN A 139 -0.55 -14.45 -4.26
CA ASN A 139 -0.73 -15.87 -4.02
C ASN A 139 -0.75 -16.21 -2.51
N TYR A 140 0.14 -15.59 -1.74
CA TYR A 140 0.26 -15.85 -0.30
C TYR A 140 -0.99 -15.38 0.45
N PHE A 141 -1.50 -14.19 0.15
CA PHE A 141 -2.69 -13.58 0.74
C PHE A 141 -3.93 -13.68 -0.14
N LYS A 142 -4.03 -14.72 -1.02
CA LYS A 142 -5.22 -14.96 -1.84
C LYS A 142 -6.53 -15.00 -1.04
N ASP A 143 -6.46 -15.43 0.21
CA ASP A 143 -7.49 -15.27 1.21
C ASP A 143 -7.28 -13.92 1.92
N VAL A 144 -8.08 -12.92 1.54
CA VAL A 144 -7.96 -11.54 2.05
C VAL A 144 -8.20 -11.46 3.56
N ASP A 145 -8.96 -12.38 4.14
CA ASP A 145 -9.20 -12.38 5.57
C ASP A 145 -7.91 -12.69 6.34
N LYS A 146 -7.02 -13.52 5.81
CA LYS A 146 -5.68 -13.74 6.38
C LYS A 146 -4.84 -12.47 6.36
N LEU A 147 -4.90 -11.68 5.28
CA LEU A 147 -4.22 -10.39 5.20
C LEU A 147 -4.75 -9.46 6.30
N LEU A 148 -6.07 -9.31 6.43
CA LEU A 148 -6.69 -8.46 7.44
C LEU A 148 -6.35 -8.92 8.86
N MET A 149 -6.41 -10.22 9.12
CA MET A 149 -6.00 -10.79 10.41
C MET A 149 -4.54 -10.49 10.75
N SER A 150 -3.64 -10.59 9.76
CA SER A 150 -2.21 -10.27 9.93
C SER A 150 -1.99 -8.81 10.27
N ILE A 151 -2.72 -7.89 9.63
CA ILE A 151 -2.68 -6.45 9.92
C ILE A 151 -3.16 -6.19 11.35
N HIS A 152 -4.28 -6.78 11.76
CA HIS A 152 -4.80 -6.65 13.12
C HIS A 152 -3.85 -7.22 14.16
N GLU A 153 -3.28 -8.39 13.90
CA GLU A 153 -2.34 -9.05 14.82
C GLU A 153 -1.05 -8.24 14.97
N TYR A 154 -0.49 -7.74 13.87
CA TYR A 154 0.67 -6.86 13.94
C TYR A 154 0.37 -5.62 14.79
N ARG A 155 -0.76 -4.96 14.57
CA ARG A 155 -1.18 -3.79 15.35
C ARG A 155 -1.28 -4.11 16.84
N ARG A 156 -1.85 -5.25 17.18
CA ARG A 156 -1.97 -5.73 18.57
C ARG A 156 -0.61 -5.97 19.22
N LEU A 157 0.32 -6.63 18.50
CA LEU A 157 1.63 -7.02 19.01
C LEU A 157 2.62 -5.85 19.06
N SER A 158 2.55 -4.92 18.11
CA SER A 158 3.44 -3.75 18.03
C SER A 158 3.03 -2.59 18.92
N LYS A 159 1.85 -2.70 19.58
CA LYS A 159 1.29 -1.65 20.45
C LYS A 159 1.14 -0.28 19.77
N ILE A 160 0.93 -0.25 18.45
CA ILE A 160 0.67 0.98 17.71
C ILE A 160 -0.68 1.58 18.17
N PRO A 161 -0.74 2.87 18.57
CA PRO A 161 -1.99 3.51 18.97
C PRO A 161 -3.06 3.48 17.88
N LYS A 162 -4.34 3.51 18.28
CA LYS A 162 -5.43 3.64 17.32
C LYS A 162 -5.37 5.05 16.69
N GLY A 163 -5.22 5.12 15.38
CA GLY A 163 -5.25 6.38 14.62
C GLY A 163 -3.90 6.84 14.05
N GLU A 164 -2.83 6.09 14.25
CA GLU A 164 -1.56 6.28 13.54
C GLU A 164 -1.35 5.23 12.45
#